data_e1f09e3dfc8a507b4266f6297e07af66
#
_entry.id   e1f09e3dfc8a507b4266f6297e07af66
#
_cell.length_a   1.000
_cell.length_b   1.000
_cell.length_c   1.000
_cell.angle_alpha   90.00
_cell.angle_beta   90.00
_cell.angle_gamma   90.00
#
_symmetry.space_group_name_H-M   'P 1'
#
loop_
_entity.id
_entity.type
_entity.pdbx_description
1 polymer ?
#
loop_
_entity_poly.entity_id
_entity_poly.type
_entity_poly.pdbx_seq_one_letter_code
_entity_poly.pdbx_strand_id
1 'polypeptide(L)'
;MTVTYKTKKILITGKNSRFCNFLKHDLKNYNCIFTTKREFNILNFTKMQKFISKKKITHLIHIAGLSRPMSAHEKSINKSIDLNIIGTANIVKLCNKHKIKLIYFSTSYIYKGSKGNYCETDELLPINNYAWSKLGGESSVQLFKNSLILRLCMTDYPFVHKKAIKGAKSSFIFNKSVSKLIPLFLDMKGILNIGGKKRDIFDFAKKFSNRKIHSIALKKIKKFPIDSSININKLKSILKRKKIILSNYIK
;
A
#
# COMPACT_ATOMS: atom_id res chain seq x y z
N MET A 1 16.69 19.38 -15.66
CA MET A 1 16.36 18.04 -16.20
C MET A 1 14.86 18.00 -16.45
N THR A 2 14.43 18.19 -17.68
CA THR A 2 13.03 18.05 -18.10
C THR A 2 12.63 16.59 -17.97
N VAL A 3 11.88 16.27 -16.93
CA VAL A 3 11.37 14.90 -16.71
C VAL A 3 10.34 14.62 -17.82
N THR A 4 10.68 13.74 -18.73
CA THR A 4 9.81 13.28 -19.83
C THR A 4 8.65 12.44 -19.27
N TYR A 5 7.63 13.09 -18.72
CA TYR A 5 6.40 12.48 -18.19
C TYR A 5 5.62 11.68 -19.26
N LYS A 6 5.75 12.06 -20.54
CA LYS A 6 4.99 11.49 -21.66
C LYS A 6 5.36 10.06 -22.06
N THR A 7 6.53 9.54 -21.66
CA THR A 7 6.99 8.20 -22.09
C THR A 7 6.49 7.05 -21.21
N LYS A 8 6.03 7.33 -19.97
CA LYS A 8 5.57 6.30 -19.04
C LYS A 8 4.09 5.97 -19.28
N LYS A 9 3.81 4.73 -19.69
CA LYS A 9 2.45 4.20 -19.76
C LYS A 9 2.19 3.30 -18.57
N ILE A 10 1.31 3.74 -17.65
CA ILE A 10 1.12 3.16 -16.34
C ILE A 10 -0.22 2.41 -16.28
N LEU A 11 -0.17 1.12 -16.01
CA LEU A 11 -1.36 0.32 -15.71
C LEU A 11 -1.59 0.30 -14.20
N ILE A 12 -2.82 0.62 -13.76
CA ILE A 12 -3.20 0.64 -12.35
C ILE A 12 -4.34 -0.34 -12.12
N THR A 13 -4.15 -1.31 -11.23
CA THR A 13 -5.20 -2.23 -10.82
C THR A 13 -6.00 -1.68 -9.65
N GLY A 14 -7.29 -2.04 -9.53
CA GLY A 14 -8.11 -1.61 -8.40
C GLY A 14 -8.75 -0.23 -8.56
N LYS A 15 -9.17 0.13 -9.78
CA LYS A 15 -9.81 1.42 -10.18
C LYS A 15 -10.89 1.90 -9.21
N ASN A 16 -11.68 0.97 -8.63
CA ASN A 16 -12.80 1.30 -7.76
C ASN A 16 -12.41 1.53 -6.29
N SER A 17 -11.11 1.45 -5.94
CA SER A 17 -10.66 1.77 -4.60
C SER A 17 -10.70 3.28 -4.34
N ARG A 18 -11.01 3.66 -3.08
CA ARG A 18 -10.98 5.07 -2.67
C ARG A 18 -9.62 5.73 -2.92
N PHE A 19 -8.55 4.99 -2.77
CA PHE A 19 -7.19 5.48 -3.03
C PHE A 19 -6.99 5.86 -4.50
N CYS A 20 -7.54 5.11 -5.45
CA CYS A 20 -7.42 5.41 -6.88
C CYS A 20 -8.02 6.75 -7.28
N ASN A 21 -9.00 7.27 -6.53
CA ASN A 21 -9.56 8.60 -6.81
C ASN A 21 -8.53 9.71 -6.58
N PHE A 22 -7.71 9.61 -5.53
CA PHE A 22 -6.59 10.53 -5.32
C PHE A 22 -5.51 10.32 -6.38
N LEU A 23 -5.18 9.07 -6.67
CA LEU A 23 -4.12 8.73 -7.61
C LEU A 23 -4.41 9.20 -9.05
N LYS A 24 -5.68 9.18 -9.49
CA LYS A 24 -6.08 9.76 -10.78
C LYS A 24 -5.72 11.24 -10.89
N HIS A 25 -5.95 12.00 -9.82
CA HIS A 25 -5.60 13.42 -9.78
C HIS A 25 -4.08 13.63 -9.81
N ASP A 26 -3.33 12.88 -9.00
CA ASP A 26 -1.89 13.10 -8.82
C ASP A 26 -1.05 12.53 -9.98
N LEU A 27 -1.62 11.58 -10.76
CA LEU A 27 -1.01 11.04 -11.99
C LEU A 27 -1.61 11.62 -13.28
N LYS A 28 -2.35 12.73 -13.24
CA LYS A 28 -3.03 13.30 -14.42
C LYS A 28 -2.09 13.64 -15.60
N ASN A 29 -0.81 13.91 -15.33
CA ASN A 29 0.19 14.22 -16.33
C ASN A 29 0.86 12.98 -16.95
N TYR A 30 0.48 11.76 -16.49
CA TYR A 30 1.00 10.50 -16.99
C TYR A 30 -0.05 9.80 -17.86
N ASN A 31 0.42 8.95 -18.79
CA ASN A 31 -0.47 8.10 -19.57
C ASN A 31 -0.92 6.90 -18.71
N CYS A 32 -2.07 7.02 -18.03
CA CYS A 32 -2.57 6.05 -17.06
C CYS A 32 -3.78 5.28 -17.57
N ILE A 33 -3.76 3.95 -17.35
CA ILE A 33 -4.89 3.05 -17.59
C ILE A 33 -5.32 2.47 -16.24
N PHE A 34 -6.46 2.92 -15.72
CA PHE A 34 -7.06 2.40 -14.48
C PHE A 34 -8.03 1.27 -14.81
N THR A 35 -7.81 0.09 -14.21
CA THR A 35 -8.59 -1.10 -14.54
C THR A 35 -9.43 -1.62 -13.38
N THR A 36 -10.64 -2.06 -13.70
CA THR A 36 -11.52 -2.83 -12.81
C THR A 36 -11.21 -4.33 -12.91
N LYS A 37 -11.81 -5.14 -12.01
CA LYS A 37 -11.74 -6.61 -12.09
C LYS A 37 -12.27 -7.14 -13.43
N ARG A 38 -13.32 -6.53 -13.99
CA ARG A 38 -13.92 -6.95 -15.27
C ARG A 38 -12.94 -6.79 -16.43
N GLU A 39 -12.23 -5.66 -16.46
CA GLU A 39 -11.27 -5.33 -17.52
C GLU A 39 -9.94 -6.06 -17.37
N PHE A 40 -9.47 -6.23 -16.14
CA PHE A 40 -8.16 -6.82 -15.84
C PHE A 40 -8.24 -7.69 -14.57
N ASN A 41 -8.70 -8.93 -14.75
CA ASN A 41 -8.82 -9.88 -13.66
C ASN A 41 -7.45 -10.50 -13.33
N ILE A 42 -6.90 -10.17 -12.17
CA ILE A 42 -5.59 -10.64 -11.70
C ILE A 42 -5.50 -12.16 -11.49
N LEU A 43 -6.65 -12.85 -11.44
CA LEU A 43 -6.71 -14.31 -11.35
C LEU A 43 -6.71 -15.02 -12.71
N ASN A 44 -6.82 -14.27 -13.81
CA ASN A 44 -6.82 -14.83 -15.16
C ASN A 44 -5.60 -14.35 -15.93
N PHE A 45 -4.53 -15.13 -15.84
CA PHE A 45 -3.23 -14.78 -16.44
C PHE A 45 -3.31 -14.58 -17.95
N THR A 46 -4.01 -15.46 -18.68
CA THR A 46 -4.17 -15.39 -20.13
C THR A 46 -4.89 -14.09 -20.54
N LYS A 47 -5.98 -13.73 -19.86
CA LYS A 47 -6.68 -12.45 -20.12
C LYS A 47 -5.80 -11.24 -19.82
N MET A 48 -4.99 -11.29 -18.75
CA MET A 48 -4.03 -10.22 -18.43
C MET A 48 -2.99 -10.06 -19.54
N GLN A 49 -2.41 -11.15 -20.04
CA GLN A 49 -1.45 -11.11 -21.15
C GLN A 49 -2.08 -10.51 -22.42
N LYS A 50 -3.28 -10.98 -22.81
CA LYS A 50 -4.02 -10.44 -23.96
C LYS A 50 -4.31 -8.95 -23.79
N PHE A 51 -4.63 -8.50 -22.58
CA PHE A 51 -4.92 -7.08 -22.31
C PHE A 51 -3.71 -6.18 -22.54
N ILE A 52 -2.50 -6.60 -22.14
CA ILE A 52 -1.30 -5.75 -22.25
C ILE A 52 -0.55 -5.87 -23.56
N SER A 53 -0.74 -6.96 -24.35
CA SER A 53 0.06 -7.30 -25.53
C SER A 53 0.22 -6.16 -26.54
N LYS A 54 -0.83 -5.34 -26.73
CA LYS A 54 -0.84 -4.20 -27.66
C LYS A 54 -0.67 -2.83 -26.99
N LYS A 55 -0.40 -2.78 -25.67
CA LYS A 55 -0.51 -1.52 -24.92
C LYS A 55 0.82 -0.86 -24.55
N LYS A 56 1.96 -1.48 -24.81
CA LYS A 56 3.31 -0.95 -24.47
C LYS A 56 3.39 -0.40 -23.02
N ILE A 57 2.86 -1.16 -22.04
CA ILE A 57 2.89 -0.79 -20.62
C ILE A 57 4.33 -0.80 -20.11
N THR A 58 4.75 0.29 -19.47
CA THR A 58 6.10 0.43 -18.87
C THR A 58 6.09 0.21 -17.37
N HIS A 59 4.98 0.59 -16.69
CA HIS A 59 4.83 0.51 -15.23
C HIS A 59 3.48 -0.11 -14.89
N LEU A 60 3.45 -0.90 -13.81
CA LEU A 60 2.23 -1.43 -13.23
C LEU A 60 2.19 -1.09 -11.75
N ILE A 61 1.14 -0.37 -11.33
CA ILE A 61 0.85 -0.09 -9.91
C ILE A 61 -0.22 -1.07 -9.46
N HIS A 62 0.17 -2.00 -8.57
CA HIS A 62 -0.72 -3.05 -8.08
C HIS A 62 -1.36 -2.68 -6.75
N ILE A 63 -2.63 -2.24 -6.81
CA ILE A 63 -3.44 -1.85 -5.64
C ILE A 63 -4.57 -2.86 -5.39
N ALA A 64 -5.01 -3.57 -6.44
CA ALA A 64 -6.07 -4.57 -6.31
C ALA A 64 -5.70 -5.65 -5.29
N GLY A 65 -6.67 -6.02 -4.46
CA GLY A 65 -6.54 -7.04 -3.44
C GLY A 65 -7.67 -6.92 -2.43
N LEU A 66 -7.78 -7.88 -1.54
CA LEU A 66 -8.69 -7.83 -0.39
C LEU A 66 -7.99 -7.08 0.74
N SER A 67 -8.60 -6.00 1.25
CA SER A 67 -8.03 -5.22 2.36
C SER A 67 -9.01 -4.95 3.49
N ARG A 68 -10.29 -4.81 3.18
CA ARG A 68 -11.36 -4.50 4.16
C ARG A 68 -12.66 -5.21 3.80
N PRO A 69 -13.50 -5.52 4.81
CA PRO A 69 -13.21 -5.45 6.24
C PRO A 69 -12.19 -6.51 6.66
N MET A 70 -11.47 -6.29 7.78
CA MET A 70 -10.46 -7.24 8.29
C MET A 70 -11.07 -8.63 8.55
N SER A 71 -12.32 -8.69 9.03
CA SER A 71 -13.06 -9.94 9.25
C SER A 71 -13.28 -10.76 7.98
N ALA A 72 -13.17 -10.18 6.79
CA ALA A 72 -13.28 -10.93 5.55
C ALA A 72 -12.14 -11.93 5.35
N HIS A 73 -10.97 -11.66 5.93
CA HIS A 73 -9.79 -12.54 5.88
C HIS A 73 -9.94 -13.76 6.80
N GLU A 74 -10.76 -13.65 7.84
CA GLU A 74 -11.09 -14.77 8.73
C GLU A 74 -12.25 -15.59 8.15
N LYS A 75 -13.26 -14.93 7.57
CA LYS A 75 -14.46 -15.59 7.03
C LYS A 75 -14.26 -16.27 5.67
N SER A 76 -13.30 -15.80 4.87
CA SER A 76 -13.05 -16.30 3.51
C SER A 76 -11.55 -16.34 3.22
N ILE A 77 -10.89 -17.37 3.77
CA ILE A 77 -9.45 -17.59 3.59
C ILE A 77 -9.10 -17.72 2.10
N ASN A 78 -9.88 -18.51 1.34
CA ASN A 78 -9.65 -18.71 -0.10
C ASN A 78 -9.65 -17.38 -0.86
N LYS A 79 -10.57 -16.46 -0.55
CA LYS A 79 -10.59 -15.13 -1.19
C LYS A 79 -9.34 -14.29 -0.87
N SER A 80 -8.79 -14.43 0.33
CA SER A 80 -7.54 -13.79 0.72
C SER A 80 -6.35 -14.38 -0.04
N ILE A 81 -6.30 -15.71 -0.16
CA ILE A 81 -5.26 -16.42 -0.92
C ILE A 81 -5.35 -16.02 -2.39
N ASP A 82 -6.53 -16.14 -3.00
CA ASP A 82 -6.73 -15.83 -4.42
C ASP A 82 -6.29 -14.40 -4.75
N LEU A 83 -6.85 -13.41 -4.03
CA LEU A 83 -6.64 -12.01 -4.42
C LEU A 83 -5.29 -11.46 -3.99
N ASN A 84 -4.82 -11.79 -2.78
CA ASN A 84 -3.61 -11.17 -2.24
C ASN A 84 -2.34 -11.97 -2.53
N ILE A 85 -2.43 -13.29 -2.70
CA ILE A 85 -1.28 -14.16 -2.97
C ILE A 85 -1.23 -14.52 -4.45
N ILE A 86 -2.19 -15.31 -4.94
CA ILE A 86 -2.20 -15.81 -6.33
C ILE A 86 -2.30 -14.65 -7.32
N GLY A 87 -3.22 -13.71 -7.08
CA GLY A 87 -3.37 -12.52 -7.92
C GLY A 87 -2.09 -11.69 -8.00
N THR A 88 -1.41 -11.50 -6.87
CA THR A 88 -0.12 -10.77 -6.83
C THR A 88 0.97 -11.55 -7.54
N ALA A 89 1.08 -12.86 -7.33
CA ALA A 89 2.04 -13.72 -8.03
C ALA A 89 1.83 -13.70 -9.56
N ASN A 90 0.58 -13.69 -10.02
CA ASN A 90 0.26 -13.54 -11.44
C ASN A 90 0.71 -12.18 -11.99
N ILE A 91 0.55 -11.09 -11.22
CA ILE A 91 1.06 -9.76 -11.59
C ILE A 91 2.59 -9.78 -11.70
N VAL A 92 3.29 -10.42 -10.77
CA VAL A 92 4.76 -10.57 -10.81
C VAL A 92 5.18 -11.33 -12.08
N LYS A 93 4.58 -12.47 -12.37
CA LYS A 93 4.85 -13.26 -13.58
C LYS A 93 4.64 -12.42 -14.85
N LEU A 94 3.55 -11.64 -14.90
CA LEU A 94 3.25 -10.75 -16.01
C LEU A 94 4.33 -9.67 -16.19
N CYS A 95 4.68 -8.99 -15.10
CA CYS A 95 5.68 -7.92 -15.09
C CYS A 95 7.06 -8.44 -15.48
N ASN A 96 7.44 -9.61 -15.00
CA ASN A 96 8.72 -10.26 -15.34
C ASN A 96 8.76 -10.61 -16.83
N LYS A 97 7.73 -11.26 -17.37
CA LYS A 97 7.65 -11.67 -18.78
C LYS A 97 7.75 -10.46 -19.75
N HIS A 98 7.12 -9.34 -19.38
CA HIS A 98 7.03 -8.16 -20.24
C HIS A 98 7.98 -7.02 -19.84
N LYS A 99 8.92 -7.27 -18.90
CA LYS A 99 9.90 -6.30 -18.38
C LYS A 99 9.26 -5.02 -17.83
N ILE A 100 8.03 -5.11 -17.29
CA ILE A 100 7.26 -4.00 -16.73
C ILE A 100 7.73 -3.71 -15.32
N LYS A 101 7.98 -2.44 -14.98
CA LYS A 101 8.27 -1.98 -13.63
C LYS A 101 7.06 -2.19 -12.73
N LEU A 102 7.22 -2.90 -11.60
CA LEU A 102 6.14 -3.16 -10.65
C LEU A 102 6.25 -2.25 -9.41
N ILE A 103 5.15 -1.59 -9.05
CA ILE A 103 4.97 -0.92 -7.75
C ILE A 103 3.87 -1.66 -6.99
N TYR A 104 4.22 -2.27 -5.86
CA TYR A 104 3.31 -3.08 -5.05
C TYR A 104 2.96 -2.40 -3.74
N PHE A 105 1.68 -2.35 -3.43
CA PHE A 105 1.15 -1.82 -2.18
C PHE A 105 1.06 -2.93 -1.13
N SER A 106 2.05 -2.98 -0.25
CA SER A 106 2.07 -3.83 0.93
C SER A 106 1.55 -3.07 2.17
N THR A 107 1.78 -3.55 3.36
CA THR A 107 1.26 -2.99 4.61
C THR A 107 2.30 -3.03 5.72
N SER A 108 2.24 -2.10 6.67
CA SER A 108 3.03 -2.15 7.92
C SER A 108 2.63 -3.29 8.85
N TYR A 109 1.46 -3.89 8.68
CA TYR A 109 1.00 -5.01 9.52
C TYR A 109 1.75 -6.33 9.29
N ILE A 110 2.65 -6.41 8.31
CA ILE A 110 3.55 -7.57 8.14
C ILE A 110 4.64 -7.64 9.21
N TYR A 111 4.93 -6.55 9.91
CA TYR A 111 5.81 -6.56 11.07
C TYR A 111 5.08 -7.13 12.31
N LYS A 112 5.83 -7.69 13.27
CA LYS A 112 5.30 -8.29 14.50
C LYS A 112 4.41 -7.35 15.32
N GLY A 113 4.69 -6.05 15.28
CA GLY A 113 3.86 -5.06 15.96
C GLY A 113 4.01 -5.00 17.48
N SER A 114 5.13 -5.46 18.03
CA SER A 114 5.46 -5.41 19.48
C SER A 114 6.35 -4.22 19.83
N LYS A 115 7.49 -4.02 19.13
CA LYS A 115 8.49 -3.00 19.45
C LYS A 115 8.23 -1.64 18.81
N GLY A 116 7.57 -1.60 17.66
CA GLY A 116 7.40 -0.40 16.87
C GLY A 116 8.67 0.09 16.19
N ASN A 117 8.56 1.22 15.47
CA ASN A 117 9.65 1.86 14.71
C ASN A 117 10.39 0.90 13.76
N TYR A 118 9.64 0.01 13.11
CA TYR A 118 10.19 -1.03 12.23
C TYR A 118 10.84 -0.45 10.99
N CYS A 119 12.09 -0.86 10.72
CA CYS A 119 12.83 -0.57 9.49
C CYS A 119 12.46 -1.56 8.37
N GLU A 120 12.83 -1.24 7.12
CA GLU A 120 12.59 -2.10 5.97
C GLU A 120 13.31 -3.44 6.04
N THR A 121 14.38 -3.54 6.82
CA THR A 121 15.22 -4.73 7.04
C THR A 121 14.82 -5.57 8.26
N ASP A 122 13.85 -5.09 9.06
CA ASP A 122 13.37 -5.85 10.23
C ASP A 122 12.63 -7.11 9.81
N GLU A 123 12.69 -8.12 10.67
CA GLU A 123 11.98 -9.39 10.52
C GLU A 123 10.48 -9.21 10.38
N LEU A 124 9.87 -10.06 9.55
CA LEU A 124 8.45 -10.04 9.25
C LEU A 124 7.74 -11.17 9.99
N LEU A 125 6.80 -10.83 10.86
CA LEU A 125 5.99 -11.79 11.61
C LEU A 125 4.55 -11.26 11.75
N PRO A 126 3.69 -11.47 10.75
CA PRO A 126 2.29 -11.05 10.82
C PRO A 126 1.52 -11.72 11.94
N ILE A 127 0.59 -10.98 12.56
CA ILE A 127 -0.22 -11.50 13.67
C ILE A 127 -1.70 -11.74 13.29
N ASN A 128 -2.11 -11.46 12.06
CA ASN A 128 -3.47 -11.68 11.58
C ASN A 128 -3.49 -12.11 10.11
N ASN A 129 -4.62 -12.69 9.68
CA ASN A 129 -4.76 -13.28 8.33
C ASN A 129 -4.63 -12.25 7.21
N TYR A 130 -5.09 -11.00 7.42
CA TYR A 130 -4.84 -9.93 6.44
C TYR A 130 -3.34 -9.75 6.20
N ALA A 131 -2.57 -9.57 7.25
CA ALA A 131 -1.15 -9.32 7.16
C ALA A 131 -0.40 -10.52 6.56
N TRP A 132 -0.76 -11.75 6.92
CA TRP A 132 -0.24 -12.98 6.31
C TRP A 132 -0.53 -13.04 4.82
N SER A 133 -1.75 -12.72 4.38
CA SER A 133 -2.09 -12.70 2.96
C SER A 133 -1.31 -11.63 2.19
N LYS A 134 -1.05 -10.48 2.80
CA LYS A 134 -0.24 -9.41 2.19
C LYS A 134 1.24 -9.80 2.12
N LEU A 135 1.76 -10.47 3.16
CA LEU A 135 3.14 -10.99 3.15
C LEU A 135 3.32 -12.08 2.08
N GLY A 136 2.34 -13.00 1.93
CA GLY A 136 2.38 -14.01 0.89
C GLY A 136 2.48 -13.40 -0.52
N GLY A 137 1.72 -12.34 -0.80
CA GLY A 137 1.88 -11.58 -2.05
C GLY A 137 3.24 -10.86 -2.14
N GLU A 138 3.67 -10.20 -1.07
CA GLU A 138 4.96 -9.49 -1.02
C GLU A 138 6.14 -10.43 -1.28
N SER A 139 6.09 -11.66 -0.79
CA SER A 139 7.15 -12.67 -0.99
C SER A 139 7.39 -12.93 -2.49
N SER A 140 6.33 -13.04 -3.28
CA SER A 140 6.47 -13.17 -4.74
C SER A 140 7.07 -11.92 -5.39
N VAL A 141 6.73 -10.72 -4.91
CA VAL A 141 7.27 -9.45 -5.43
C VAL A 141 8.76 -9.30 -5.13
N GLN A 142 9.23 -9.79 -3.98
CA GLN A 142 10.65 -9.74 -3.61
C GLN A 142 11.56 -10.54 -4.56
N LEU A 143 11.03 -11.58 -5.21
CA LEU A 143 11.78 -12.32 -6.25
C LEU A 143 12.03 -11.49 -7.51
N PHE A 144 11.27 -10.41 -7.72
CA PHE A 144 11.34 -9.60 -8.93
C PHE A 144 12.13 -8.29 -8.71
N LYS A 145 13.40 -8.28 -9.14
CA LYS A 145 14.33 -7.14 -8.93
C LYS A 145 13.82 -5.80 -9.50
N ASN A 146 12.98 -5.82 -10.57
CA ASN A 146 12.41 -4.59 -11.14
C ASN A 146 11.10 -4.20 -10.45
N SER A 147 11.06 -4.28 -9.11
CA SER A 147 9.92 -3.92 -8.29
C SER A 147 10.25 -2.85 -7.25
N LEU A 148 9.21 -2.18 -6.78
CA LEU A 148 9.18 -1.36 -5.57
C LEU A 148 8.06 -1.84 -4.67
N ILE A 149 8.37 -2.20 -3.44
CA ILE A 149 7.42 -2.59 -2.41
C ILE A 149 7.21 -1.40 -1.48
N LEU A 150 5.97 -0.95 -1.37
CA LEU A 150 5.57 0.12 -0.46
C LEU A 150 4.87 -0.51 0.75
N ARG A 151 5.54 -0.54 1.91
CA ARG A 151 4.94 -0.95 3.18
C ARG A 151 4.24 0.25 3.82
N LEU A 152 2.94 0.28 3.67
CA LEU A 152 2.10 1.45 3.91
C LEU A 152 1.38 1.36 5.25
N CYS A 153 1.30 2.50 5.95
CA CYS A 153 0.44 2.68 7.12
C CYS A 153 -0.64 3.73 6.79
N MET A 154 -1.48 3.44 5.78
CA MET A 154 -2.46 4.39 5.23
C MET A 154 -3.78 4.42 6.00
N THR A 155 -4.37 5.62 6.08
CA THR A 155 -5.75 5.82 6.57
C THR A 155 -6.48 6.92 5.78
N ASP A 156 -7.81 6.97 5.94
CA ASP A 156 -8.64 8.02 5.35
C ASP A 156 -8.54 9.34 6.17
N TYR A 157 -8.81 10.46 5.50
CA TYR A 157 -9.05 11.77 6.13
C TYR A 157 -10.41 12.30 5.69
N PRO A 158 -11.27 12.78 6.64
CA PRO A 158 -11.14 12.62 8.11
C PRO A 158 -11.13 11.14 8.52
N PHE A 159 -10.67 10.84 9.75
CA PHE A 159 -10.69 9.48 10.29
C PHE A 159 -12.13 8.95 10.35
N VAL A 160 -12.43 7.85 9.66
CA VAL A 160 -13.81 7.43 9.35
C VAL A 160 -14.48 6.54 10.40
N HIS A 161 -13.69 5.89 11.27
CA HIS A 161 -14.25 4.94 12.22
C HIS A 161 -14.80 5.64 13.47
N LYS A 162 -15.93 5.16 13.98
CA LYS A 162 -16.56 5.69 15.23
C LYS A 162 -15.80 5.28 16.49
N LYS A 163 -14.95 4.24 16.40
CA LYS A 163 -14.19 3.68 17.52
C LYS A 163 -12.71 3.61 17.14
N ALA A 164 -11.83 3.83 18.12
CA ALA A 164 -10.37 3.72 17.95
C ALA A 164 -9.71 3.05 19.16
N ILE A 165 -8.61 2.36 18.91
CA ILE A 165 -7.93 1.57 19.94
C ILE A 165 -7.04 2.49 20.75
N LYS A 166 -7.25 2.53 22.08
CA LYS A 166 -6.40 3.22 23.05
C LYS A 166 -5.33 2.25 23.59
N GLY A 167 -4.09 2.72 23.63
CA GLY A 167 -2.94 1.92 24.06
C GLY A 167 -2.20 1.20 22.93
N ALA A 168 -2.69 1.30 21.68
CA ALA A 168 -1.96 0.83 20.51
C ALA A 168 -1.36 1.99 19.72
N LYS A 169 -0.12 1.83 19.22
CA LYS A 169 0.60 2.86 18.46
C LYS A 169 0.73 2.49 16.97
N SER A 170 0.69 3.52 16.13
CA SER A 170 0.86 3.37 14.70
C SER A 170 1.48 4.64 14.07
N SER A 171 1.89 4.54 12.81
CA SER A 171 2.44 5.65 12.02
C SER A 171 1.50 6.01 10.87
N PHE A 172 0.25 6.35 11.16
CA PHE A 172 -0.73 6.65 10.11
C PHE A 172 -0.33 7.85 9.25
N ILE A 173 -0.50 7.68 7.94
CA ILE A 173 -0.42 8.72 6.93
C ILE A 173 -1.71 8.72 6.10
N PHE A 174 -2.18 9.89 5.65
CA PHE A 174 -3.42 9.96 4.90
C PHE A 174 -3.26 9.49 3.46
N ASN A 175 -4.29 8.83 2.92
CA ASN A 175 -4.33 8.35 1.54
C ASN A 175 -3.97 9.44 0.53
N LYS A 176 -4.49 10.67 0.70
CA LYS A 176 -4.15 11.83 -0.16
C LYS A 176 -2.66 12.17 -0.13
N SER A 177 -2.01 12.06 1.03
CA SER A 177 -0.57 12.31 1.16
C SER A 177 0.26 11.23 0.46
N VAL A 178 -0.12 9.96 0.63
CA VAL A 178 0.56 8.84 -0.06
C VAL A 178 0.43 9.00 -1.57
N SER A 179 -0.75 9.32 -2.07
CA SER A 179 -1.01 9.47 -3.50
C SER A 179 -0.08 10.51 -4.13
N LYS A 180 0.11 11.67 -3.48
CA LYS A 180 1.03 12.73 -3.92
C LYS A 180 2.51 12.29 -3.97
N LEU A 181 2.88 11.28 -3.18
CA LEU A 181 4.24 10.74 -3.15
C LEU A 181 4.51 9.73 -4.27
N ILE A 182 3.49 9.05 -4.80
CA ILE A 182 3.66 7.98 -5.80
C ILE A 182 4.45 8.43 -7.04
N PRO A 183 4.19 9.60 -7.64
CA PRO A 183 4.96 10.07 -8.80
C PRO A 183 6.47 10.11 -8.57
N LEU A 184 6.90 10.37 -7.33
CA LEU A 184 8.31 10.49 -6.94
C LEU A 184 9.04 9.13 -6.92
N PHE A 185 8.29 8.04 -6.85
CA PHE A 185 8.81 6.69 -6.62
C PHE A 185 8.67 5.75 -7.83
N LEU A 186 8.12 6.21 -8.96
CA LEU A 186 7.83 5.35 -10.12
C LEU A 186 9.05 4.54 -10.58
N ASP A 187 10.23 5.11 -10.58
CA ASP A 187 11.46 4.45 -11.04
C ASP A 187 12.29 3.81 -9.92
N MET A 188 11.85 3.95 -8.66
CA MET A 188 12.57 3.39 -7.51
C MET A 188 12.41 1.88 -7.43
N LYS A 189 13.39 1.21 -6.83
CA LYS A 189 13.42 -0.25 -6.60
C LYS A 189 13.60 -0.55 -5.11
N GLY A 190 13.28 -1.80 -4.73
CA GLY A 190 13.47 -2.31 -3.37
C GLY A 190 12.26 -2.08 -2.49
N ILE A 191 12.48 -1.85 -1.19
CA ILE A 191 11.43 -1.73 -0.18
C ILE A 191 11.48 -0.33 0.43
N LEU A 192 10.29 0.26 0.66
CA LEU A 192 10.15 1.58 1.28
C LEU A 192 8.97 1.59 2.26
N ASN A 193 9.23 1.94 3.52
CA ASN A 193 8.23 2.24 4.51
C ASN A 193 7.63 3.64 4.27
N ILE A 194 6.31 3.74 4.21
CA ILE A 194 5.60 5.02 4.08
C ILE A 194 4.57 5.16 5.19
N GLY A 195 4.82 6.07 6.09
CA GLY A 195 3.97 6.37 7.25
C GLY A 195 4.14 7.80 7.74
N GLY A 196 3.39 8.14 8.76
CA GLY A 196 3.46 9.41 9.47
C GLY A 196 4.26 9.32 10.77
N LYS A 197 4.04 10.28 11.66
CA LYS A 197 4.59 10.26 13.01
C LYS A 197 3.95 9.13 13.83
N LYS A 198 4.74 8.45 14.66
CA LYS A 198 4.22 7.51 15.66
C LYS A 198 3.27 8.20 16.64
N ARG A 199 2.08 7.65 16.81
CA ARG A 199 1.05 8.15 17.76
C ARG A 199 0.21 6.99 18.28
N ASP A 200 -0.40 7.19 19.44
CA ASP A 200 -1.52 6.34 19.86
C ASP A 200 -2.66 6.46 18.86
N ILE A 201 -3.32 5.32 18.55
CA ILE A 201 -4.35 5.26 17.50
C ILE A 201 -5.59 6.07 17.91
N PHE A 202 -5.96 6.06 19.20
CA PHE A 202 -7.09 6.83 19.69
C PHE A 202 -6.81 8.34 19.65
N ASP A 203 -5.62 8.78 20.05
CA ASP A 203 -5.21 10.19 19.99
C ASP A 203 -5.16 10.70 18.57
N PHE A 204 -4.64 9.86 17.63
CA PHE A 204 -4.68 10.18 16.21
C PHE A 204 -6.13 10.33 15.72
N ALA A 205 -7.00 9.38 16.05
CA ALA A 205 -8.40 9.40 15.63
C ALA A 205 -9.15 10.62 16.19
N LYS A 206 -8.95 10.94 17.47
CA LYS A 206 -9.53 12.13 18.13
C LYS A 206 -9.10 13.42 17.43
N LYS A 207 -7.82 13.53 17.07
CA LYS A 207 -7.26 14.72 16.40
C LYS A 207 -7.78 14.94 14.99
N PHE A 208 -8.01 13.85 14.24
CA PHE A 208 -8.27 13.90 12.80
C PHE A 208 -9.67 13.40 12.38
N SER A 209 -10.60 13.30 13.32
CA SER A 209 -12.00 12.98 13.04
C SER A 209 -12.88 14.23 13.15
N ASN A 210 -13.92 14.27 12.34
CA ASN A 210 -14.97 15.30 12.40
C ASN A 210 -16.12 14.92 13.35
N ARG A 211 -15.97 13.81 14.10
CA ARG A 211 -16.99 13.27 15.01
C ARG A 211 -16.39 12.79 16.32
N LYS A 212 -17.23 12.61 17.33
CA LYS A 212 -16.83 11.98 18.60
C LYS A 212 -16.30 10.57 18.36
N ILE A 213 -15.14 10.26 18.89
CA ILE A 213 -14.51 8.94 18.82
C ILE A 213 -14.61 8.24 20.17
N HIS A 214 -15.07 6.99 20.15
CA HIS A 214 -15.10 6.14 21.35
C HIS A 214 -13.82 5.30 21.42
N SER A 215 -13.24 5.21 22.61
CA SER A 215 -12.05 4.37 22.84
C SER A 215 -12.44 2.91 23.00
N ILE A 216 -11.59 2.02 22.49
CA ILE A 216 -11.60 0.58 22.81
C ILE A 216 -10.25 0.27 23.42
N ALA A 217 -10.21 -0.30 24.62
CA ALA A 217 -8.96 -0.73 25.23
C ALA A 217 -8.32 -1.87 24.42
N LEU A 218 -7.02 -1.78 24.18
CA LEU A 218 -6.27 -2.76 23.40
C LEU A 218 -6.48 -4.21 23.88
N LYS A 219 -6.52 -4.41 25.21
CA LYS A 219 -6.76 -5.73 25.85
C LYS A 219 -8.06 -6.42 25.44
N LYS A 220 -9.03 -5.66 24.90
CA LYS A 220 -10.32 -6.21 24.40
C LYS A 220 -10.25 -6.68 22.95
N ILE A 221 -9.12 -6.52 22.25
CA ILE A 221 -8.98 -6.88 20.84
C ILE A 221 -7.92 -7.97 20.68
N LYS A 222 -8.36 -9.14 20.22
CA LYS A 222 -7.46 -10.24 19.89
C LYS A 222 -6.66 -9.94 18.62
N LYS A 223 -5.39 -10.38 18.59
CA LYS A 223 -4.50 -10.31 17.40
C LYS A 223 -4.36 -8.89 16.81
N PHE A 224 -4.22 -7.87 17.66
CA PHE A 224 -3.91 -6.51 17.23
C PHE A 224 -2.52 -6.08 17.69
N PRO A 225 -1.72 -5.40 16.86
CA PRO A 225 -0.36 -4.99 17.23
C PRO A 225 -0.38 -3.90 18.32
N ILE A 226 0.51 -4.04 19.32
CA ILE A 226 0.69 -3.04 20.39
C ILE A 226 1.35 -1.78 19.80
N ASP A 227 2.38 -1.97 18.96
CA ASP A 227 3.08 -0.88 18.30
C ASP A 227 3.46 -1.30 16.86
N SER A 228 2.62 -0.91 15.90
CA SER A 228 2.84 -1.12 14.46
C SER A 228 3.52 0.07 13.78
N SER A 229 4.13 0.99 14.56
CA SER A 229 4.82 2.13 13.97
C SER A 229 6.03 1.70 13.14
N ILE A 230 6.28 2.43 12.07
CA ILE A 230 7.37 2.16 11.12
C ILE A 230 8.37 3.31 11.10
N ASN A 231 9.63 2.96 10.88
CA ASN A 231 10.71 3.92 10.65
C ASN A 231 10.58 4.49 9.24
N ILE A 232 10.64 5.81 9.14
CA ILE A 232 10.51 6.53 7.87
C ILE A 232 11.78 7.31 7.51
N ASN A 233 12.92 6.99 8.10
CA ASN A 233 14.18 7.72 7.83
C ASN A 233 14.61 7.56 6.38
N LYS A 234 14.43 6.38 5.78
CA LYS A 234 14.68 6.16 4.36
C LYS A 234 13.81 7.07 3.48
N LEU A 235 12.51 7.17 3.78
CA LEU A 235 11.60 8.10 3.10
C LEU A 235 12.08 9.55 3.26
N LYS A 236 12.42 9.98 4.49
CA LYS A 236 12.93 11.35 4.75
C LYS A 236 14.18 11.64 3.92
N SER A 237 15.15 10.72 3.87
CA SER A 237 16.39 10.88 3.09
C SER A 237 16.10 11.01 1.60
N ILE A 238 15.16 10.23 1.06
CA ILE A 238 14.75 10.32 -0.35
C ILE A 238 14.12 11.68 -0.66
N LEU A 239 13.21 12.15 0.18
CA LEU A 239 12.54 13.44 0.00
C LEU A 239 13.52 14.61 0.12
N LYS A 240 14.44 14.57 1.09
CA LYS A 240 15.51 15.57 1.25
C LYS A 240 16.37 15.66 -0.01
N ARG A 241 16.81 14.53 -0.57
CA ARG A 241 17.58 14.52 -1.84
C ARG A 241 16.80 15.10 -3.03
N LYS A 242 15.49 14.95 -3.02
CA LYS A 242 14.60 15.54 -4.05
C LYS A 242 14.19 16.99 -3.73
N LYS A 243 14.73 17.62 -2.68
CA LYS A 243 14.38 18.97 -2.18
C LYS A 243 12.87 19.12 -1.86
N ILE A 244 12.25 18.07 -1.34
CA ILE A 244 10.82 18.03 -1.02
C ILE A 244 10.63 18.12 0.50
N ILE A 245 9.78 19.05 0.94
CA ILE A 245 9.50 19.33 2.34
C ILE A 245 8.49 18.28 2.85
N LEU A 246 8.92 17.41 3.78
CA LEU A 246 8.13 16.32 4.30
C LEU A 246 6.84 16.76 5.02
N SER A 247 6.86 17.91 5.73
CA SER A 247 5.69 18.44 6.45
C SER A 247 4.48 18.71 5.55
N ASN A 248 4.70 18.90 4.23
CA ASN A 248 3.61 19.06 3.27
C ASN A 248 2.82 17.74 3.03
N TYR A 249 3.38 16.60 3.44
CA TYR A 249 2.82 15.27 3.23
C TYR A 249 2.45 14.54 4.54
N ILE A 250 3.15 14.83 5.65
CA ILE A 250 2.98 14.15 6.93
C ILE A 250 2.56 15.16 7.99
N LYS A 251 1.31 15.04 8.44
CA LYS A 251 0.73 15.86 9.52
C LYS A 251 0.95 15.22 10.90
#